data_fa697666293156db8f35dcd2334e2ac1
#
_entry.id   fa697666293156db8f35dcd2334e2ac1
#
_cell.length_a   1.000
_cell.length_b   1.000
_cell.length_c   1.000
_cell.angle_alpha   90.00
_cell.angle_beta   90.00
_cell.angle_gamma   90.00
#
_symmetry.space_group_name_H-M   'P 1'
#
loop_
_entity.id
_entity.type
_entity.pdbx_description
1 polymer ?
#
loop_
_entity_poly.entity_id
_entity_poly.type
_entity_poly.pdbx_seq_one_letter_code
_entity_poly.pdbx_strand_id
1 'polypeptide(L)'
;MSYQSFEQVLQKCHTEGKEFWQVIMEDDMAERNVSKQDSMEHMRTTWDAMLLAAATYEGDIKSSSGLVGGDGQRMEEYTHNTGKESLCGEYVDECIAGALQMGESNACMKRIVAAPTAGACGVLPAVLVPYFQKRCRDTDKILKAMYVAAGIGQIIATRSSISGAAGGCQAEIGSASSMAAGALTYLQGGNCEQIATAAAMAMKNLLGLVCDPVAGLVEVPCVKRNVIGTVNAMACADMAMAGIVSRIPPDQVMDAMKEVGDKMDASLRETALGGLAQTEEGMKIAEKMHLSHENC
;
A
#
# COMPACT_ATOMS: atom_id res chain seq x y z
N MET A 1 -16.74 10.58 2.59
CA MET A 1 -15.79 11.70 2.37
C MET A 1 -16.18 12.47 1.13
N SER A 2 -16.14 13.80 1.19
CA SER A 2 -16.68 14.70 0.15
C SER A 2 -15.64 15.11 -0.90
N TYR A 3 -14.34 15.07 -0.56
CA TYR A 3 -13.30 15.50 -1.48
C TYR A 3 -13.04 14.48 -2.58
N GLN A 4 -13.07 14.97 -3.83
CA GLN A 4 -12.91 14.16 -5.04
C GLN A 4 -11.59 14.44 -5.78
N SER A 5 -10.75 15.36 -5.25
CA SER A 5 -9.51 15.74 -5.88
C SER A 5 -8.48 16.26 -4.89
N PHE A 6 -7.19 16.10 -5.24
CA PHE A 6 -6.09 16.76 -4.52
C PHE A 6 -6.24 18.28 -4.55
N GLU A 7 -6.69 18.83 -5.68
CA GLU A 7 -6.90 20.28 -5.84
C GLU A 7 -7.86 20.83 -4.78
N GLN A 8 -8.99 20.15 -4.53
CA GLN A 8 -9.95 20.56 -3.50
C GLN A 8 -9.35 20.54 -2.10
N VAL A 9 -8.59 19.49 -1.76
CA VAL A 9 -7.93 19.38 -0.46
C VAL A 9 -6.85 20.46 -0.30
N LEU A 10 -6.00 20.66 -1.31
CA LEU A 10 -4.95 21.68 -1.29
C LEU A 10 -5.53 23.09 -1.18
N GLN A 11 -6.60 23.38 -1.92
CA GLN A 11 -7.30 24.66 -1.83
C GLN A 11 -7.81 24.88 -0.38
N LYS A 12 -8.39 23.86 0.24
CA LYS A 12 -8.86 23.95 1.63
C LYS A 12 -7.70 24.16 2.60
N CYS A 13 -6.58 23.45 2.42
CA CYS A 13 -5.37 23.65 3.21
C CYS A 13 -4.91 25.12 3.15
N HIS A 14 -4.84 25.69 1.95
CA HIS A 14 -4.39 27.08 1.74
C HIS A 14 -5.37 28.10 2.34
N THR A 15 -6.65 27.96 2.04
CA THR A 15 -7.66 28.97 2.44
C THR A 15 -7.90 29.01 3.95
N GLU A 16 -7.74 27.89 4.63
CA GLU A 16 -7.99 27.76 6.07
C GLU A 16 -6.70 27.65 6.91
N GLY A 17 -5.53 27.61 6.26
CA GLY A 17 -4.25 27.45 6.97
C GLY A 17 -4.12 26.11 7.68
N LYS A 18 -4.73 25.06 7.14
CA LYS A 18 -4.78 23.72 7.72
C LYS A 18 -3.77 22.77 7.11
N GLU A 19 -3.31 21.81 7.89
CA GLU A 19 -2.54 20.68 7.41
C GLU A 19 -3.46 19.68 6.67
N PHE A 20 -2.90 18.91 5.75
CA PHE A 20 -3.64 17.93 4.93
C PHE A 20 -4.50 16.98 5.79
N TRP A 21 -3.94 16.40 6.85
CA TRP A 21 -4.65 15.48 7.74
C TRP A 21 -5.85 16.12 8.45
N GLN A 22 -5.77 17.42 8.76
CA GLN A 22 -6.88 18.14 9.42
C GLN A 22 -8.09 18.25 8.50
N VAL A 23 -7.84 18.58 7.24
CA VAL A 23 -8.89 18.67 6.22
C VAL A 23 -9.59 17.32 6.05
N ILE A 24 -8.82 16.23 5.98
CA ILE A 24 -9.37 14.88 5.83
C ILE A 24 -10.12 14.43 7.10
N MET A 25 -9.59 14.69 8.27
CA MET A 25 -10.27 14.34 9.54
C MET A 25 -11.60 15.09 9.70
N GLU A 26 -11.65 16.38 9.35
CA GLU A 26 -12.90 17.14 9.39
C GLU A 26 -13.96 16.60 8.44
N ASP A 27 -13.54 16.15 7.27
CA ASP A 27 -14.41 15.50 6.30
C ASP A 27 -14.95 14.16 6.83
N ASP A 28 -14.10 13.33 7.44
CA ASP A 28 -14.52 12.08 8.12
C ASP A 28 -15.53 12.37 9.24
N MET A 29 -15.26 13.38 10.06
CA MET A 29 -16.17 13.79 11.13
C MET A 29 -17.53 14.23 10.61
N ALA A 30 -17.54 15.00 9.51
CA ALA A 30 -18.79 15.51 8.92
C ALA A 30 -19.59 14.37 8.28
N GLU A 31 -18.96 13.48 7.52
CA GLU A 31 -19.63 12.37 6.85
C GLU A 31 -20.22 11.37 7.83
N ARG A 32 -19.47 11.02 8.86
CA ARG A 32 -19.88 10.03 9.86
C ARG A 32 -20.72 10.65 11.01
N ASN A 33 -20.82 11.96 11.05
CA ASN A 33 -21.47 12.72 12.11
C ASN A 33 -20.93 12.33 13.52
N VAL A 34 -19.60 12.34 13.66
CA VAL A 34 -18.90 11.97 14.90
C VAL A 34 -18.04 13.10 15.42
N SER A 35 -17.69 13.04 16.70
CA SER A 35 -16.75 13.99 17.31
C SER A 35 -15.30 13.74 16.82
N LYS A 36 -14.42 14.74 17.03
CA LYS A 36 -12.98 14.58 16.80
C LYS A 36 -12.39 13.42 17.60
N GLN A 37 -12.84 13.27 18.84
CA GLN A 37 -12.35 12.21 19.70
C GLN A 37 -12.75 10.84 19.17
N ASP A 38 -13.99 10.66 18.73
CA ASP A 38 -14.47 9.39 18.17
C ASP A 38 -13.77 9.04 16.85
N SER A 39 -13.54 10.05 15.99
CA SER A 39 -12.80 9.87 14.74
C SER A 39 -11.36 9.42 15.02
N MET A 40 -10.65 10.09 15.93
CA MET A 40 -9.28 9.72 16.31
C MET A 40 -9.22 8.34 16.97
N GLU A 41 -10.17 7.96 17.80
CA GLU A 41 -10.22 6.64 18.45
C GLU A 41 -10.46 5.53 17.43
N HIS A 42 -11.30 5.77 16.43
CA HIS A 42 -11.47 4.84 15.32
C HIS A 42 -10.17 4.65 14.53
N MET A 43 -9.46 5.73 14.21
CA MET A 43 -8.15 5.64 13.55
C MET A 43 -7.13 4.90 14.43
N ARG A 44 -7.14 5.12 15.75
CA ARG A 44 -6.31 4.42 16.73
C ARG A 44 -6.58 2.92 16.71
N THR A 45 -7.84 2.50 16.68
CA THR A 45 -8.23 1.09 16.58
C THR A 45 -7.65 0.44 15.32
N THR A 46 -7.63 1.15 14.20
CA THR A 46 -7.03 0.69 12.95
C THR A 46 -5.51 0.57 13.07
N TRP A 47 -4.85 1.56 13.69
CA TRP A 47 -3.41 1.52 13.95
C TRP A 47 -3.02 0.35 14.87
N ASP A 48 -3.74 0.16 15.97
CA ASP A 48 -3.49 -0.93 16.90
C ASP A 48 -3.65 -2.31 16.23
N ALA A 49 -4.60 -2.42 15.31
CA ALA A 49 -4.77 -3.62 14.49
C ALA A 49 -3.58 -3.85 13.53
N MET A 50 -3.00 -2.79 12.94
CA MET A 50 -1.79 -2.89 12.12
C MET A 50 -0.58 -3.31 12.95
N LEU A 51 -0.38 -2.71 14.13
CA LEU A 51 0.69 -3.08 15.06
C LEU A 51 0.58 -4.53 15.49
N LEU A 52 -0.64 -4.96 15.86
CA LEU A 52 -0.88 -6.35 16.28
C LEU A 52 -0.60 -7.32 15.12
N ALA A 53 -1.05 -7.02 13.91
CA ALA A 53 -0.79 -7.85 12.73
C ALA A 53 0.71 -8.00 12.48
N ALA A 54 1.48 -6.91 12.57
CA ALA A 54 2.94 -6.96 12.42
C ALA A 54 3.62 -7.76 13.55
N ALA A 55 3.16 -7.59 14.80
CA ALA A 55 3.74 -8.27 15.96
C ALA A 55 3.41 -9.76 16.04
N THR A 56 2.38 -10.22 15.33
CA THR A 56 1.91 -11.62 15.35
C THR A 56 2.25 -12.38 14.06
N TYR A 57 3.21 -11.91 13.28
CA TYR A 57 3.73 -12.63 12.12
C TYR A 57 4.37 -13.96 12.54
N GLU A 58 4.10 -15.01 11.79
CA GLU A 58 4.59 -16.37 12.02
C GLU A 58 5.33 -16.87 10.77
N GLY A 59 6.66 -16.85 10.79
CA GLY A 59 7.51 -17.16 9.63
C GLY A 59 7.60 -18.64 9.22
N ASP A 60 7.17 -19.54 10.06
CA ASP A 60 7.15 -20.99 9.80
C ASP A 60 5.87 -21.48 9.13
N ILE A 61 4.84 -20.63 9.05
CA ILE A 61 3.57 -20.98 8.42
C ILE A 61 3.67 -20.81 6.90
N LYS A 62 2.99 -21.71 6.19
CA LYS A 62 2.79 -21.66 4.75
C LYS A 62 1.31 -21.38 4.42
N SER A 63 1.08 -20.72 3.29
CA SER A 63 -0.27 -20.63 2.72
C SER A 63 -0.82 -22.03 2.40
N SER A 64 -2.14 -22.14 2.25
CA SER A 64 -2.79 -23.41 1.90
C SER A 64 -2.31 -23.99 0.56
N SER A 65 -1.89 -23.14 -0.35
CA SER A 65 -1.25 -23.54 -1.62
C SER A 65 0.19 -24.03 -1.47
N GLY A 66 0.87 -23.68 -0.37
CA GLY A 66 2.29 -23.90 -0.15
C GLY A 66 3.21 -22.94 -0.93
N LEU A 67 2.67 -21.99 -1.72
CA LEU A 67 3.47 -21.12 -2.59
C LEU A 67 4.20 -20.00 -1.82
N VAL A 68 3.65 -19.52 -0.72
CA VAL A 68 4.21 -18.41 0.06
C VAL A 68 4.31 -18.74 1.55
N GLY A 69 5.20 -18.01 2.24
CA GLY A 69 5.48 -18.10 3.67
C GLY A 69 6.96 -18.27 3.96
N GLY A 70 7.45 -17.56 4.97
CA GLY A 70 8.83 -17.60 5.44
C GLY A 70 9.82 -16.70 4.68
N ASP A 71 9.41 -15.99 3.63
CA ASP A 71 10.29 -15.05 2.94
C ASP A 71 10.50 -13.78 3.78
N GLY A 72 9.47 -13.34 4.51
CA GLY A 72 9.57 -12.23 5.46
C GLY A 72 10.56 -12.51 6.58
N GLN A 73 10.55 -13.72 7.14
CA GLN A 73 11.54 -14.16 8.14
C GLN A 73 12.95 -14.20 7.55
N ARG A 74 13.13 -14.76 6.34
CA ARG A 74 14.44 -14.80 5.68
C ARG A 74 15.00 -13.40 5.43
N MET A 75 14.14 -12.45 5.07
CA MET A 75 14.56 -11.05 4.87
C MET A 75 14.96 -10.39 6.18
N GLU A 76 14.24 -10.64 7.26
CA GLU A 76 14.58 -10.17 8.61
C GLU A 76 15.91 -10.76 9.10
N GLU A 77 16.12 -12.07 8.93
CA GLU A 77 17.38 -12.74 9.25
C GLU A 77 18.54 -12.18 8.41
N TYR A 78 18.32 -11.92 7.13
CA TYR A 78 19.31 -11.29 6.26
C TYR A 78 19.71 -9.90 6.77
N THR A 79 18.75 -9.08 7.19
CA THR A 79 18.99 -7.74 7.71
C THR A 79 19.88 -7.77 8.97
N HIS A 80 19.65 -8.73 9.88
CA HIS A 80 20.28 -8.71 11.19
C HIS A 80 21.49 -9.64 11.34
N ASN A 81 21.62 -10.69 10.55
CA ASN A 81 22.54 -11.82 10.87
C ASN A 81 23.65 -12.08 9.85
N THR A 82 23.70 -11.41 8.70
CA THR A 82 24.61 -11.86 7.63
C THR A 82 26.02 -11.30 7.68
N GLY A 83 26.29 -10.27 8.50
CA GLY A 83 27.56 -9.55 8.49
C GLY A 83 27.92 -8.94 7.14
N LYS A 84 26.98 -8.96 6.19
CA LYS A 84 27.10 -8.35 4.86
C LYS A 84 26.38 -7.03 4.85
N GLU A 85 26.99 -6.02 4.25
CA GLU A 85 26.34 -4.74 4.02
C GLU A 85 25.26 -4.92 2.92
N SER A 86 24.02 -4.58 3.25
CA SER A 86 22.92 -4.61 2.31
C SER A 86 23.00 -3.42 1.36
N LEU A 87 22.55 -3.59 0.10
CA LEU A 87 22.46 -2.51 -0.88
C LEU A 87 21.46 -1.41 -0.47
N CYS A 88 20.38 -1.79 0.21
CA CYS A 88 19.30 -0.85 0.58
C CYS A 88 19.52 -0.22 1.96
N GLY A 89 20.36 -0.84 2.81
CA GLY A 89 20.56 -0.45 4.20
C GLY A 89 19.46 -0.94 5.13
N GLU A 90 19.80 -1.08 6.41
CA GLU A 90 18.99 -1.75 7.46
C GLU A 90 17.54 -1.26 7.49
N TYR A 91 17.30 0.07 7.45
CA TYR A 91 15.95 0.61 7.55
C TYR A 91 15.04 0.23 6.38
N VAL A 92 15.57 0.26 5.15
CA VAL A 92 14.81 -0.16 3.96
C VAL A 92 14.58 -1.66 3.98
N ASP A 93 15.58 -2.45 4.40
CA ASP A 93 15.47 -3.90 4.51
C ASP A 93 14.40 -4.34 5.52
N GLU A 94 14.27 -3.64 6.64
CA GLU A 94 13.18 -3.86 7.60
C GLU A 94 11.81 -3.55 6.99
N CYS A 95 11.71 -2.48 6.20
CA CYS A 95 10.48 -2.19 5.48
C CYS A 95 10.17 -3.27 4.42
N ILE A 96 11.19 -3.81 3.74
CA ILE A 96 11.04 -4.94 2.82
C ILE A 96 10.53 -6.18 3.56
N ALA A 97 11.16 -6.51 4.70
CA ALA A 97 10.74 -7.62 5.54
C ALA A 97 9.29 -7.46 6.00
N GLY A 98 8.90 -6.28 6.50
CA GLY A 98 7.54 -5.98 6.90
C GLY A 98 6.52 -6.12 5.78
N ALA A 99 6.86 -5.70 4.55
CA ALA A 99 5.98 -5.86 3.39
C ALA A 99 5.73 -7.33 3.03
N LEU A 100 6.79 -8.16 3.07
CA LEU A 100 6.68 -9.61 2.88
C LEU A 100 5.86 -10.25 4.00
N GLN A 101 6.15 -9.95 5.25
CA GLN A 101 5.47 -10.49 6.44
C GLN A 101 3.96 -10.24 6.40
N MET A 102 3.54 -9.04 6.03
CA MET A 102 2.11 -8.72 5.93
C MET A 102 1.45 -9.39 4.73
N GLY A 103 2.11 -9.43 3.58
CA GLY A 103 1.61 -10.16 2.41
C GLY A 103 1.47 -11.67 2.67
N GLU A 104 2.44 -12.27 3.35
CA GLU A 104 2.39 -13.68 3.79
C GLU A 104 1.31 -13.93 4.84
N SER A 105 1.14 -13.01 5.80
CA SER A 105 0.07 -13.07 6.79
C SER A 105 -1.31 -13.10 6.11
N ASN A 106 -1.52 -12.26 5.08
CA ASN A 106 -2.74 -12.28 4.28
C ASN A 106 -2.94 -13.63 3.58
N ALA A 107 -1.92 -14.14 2.90
CA ALA A 107 -1.96 -15.41 2.17
C ALA A 107 -2.19 -16.61 3.12
N CYS A 108 -1.70 -16.53 4.36
CA CYS A 108 -1.90 -17.53 5.41
C CYS A 108 -3.19 -17.32 6.24
N MET A 109 -4.13 -16.49 5.74
CA MET A 109 -5.43 -16.24 6.38
C MET A 109 -5.33 -15.66 7.80
N LYS A 110 -4.24 -14.94 8.10
CA LYS A 110 -4.07 -14.21 9.35
C LYS A 110 -4.73 -12.84 9.27
N ARG A 111 -4.91 -12.21 10.42
CA ARG A 111 -5.47 -10.86 10.49
C ARG A 111 -4.51 -9.85 9.88
N ILE A 112 -5.02 -9.02 8.98
CA ILE A 112 -4.35 -7.86 8.39
C ILE A 112 -5.29 -6.65 8.38
N VAL A 113 -4.77 -5.48 8.06
CA VAL A 113 -5.57 -4.30 7.73
C VAL A 113 -5.47 -4.06 6.23
N ALA A 114 -6.59 -4.10 5.53
CA ALA A 114 -6.65 -3.76 4.11
C ALA A 114 -6.45 -2.24 3.93
N ALA A 115 -5.40 -1.84 3.18
CA ALA A 115 -5.07 -0.43 2.95
C ALA A 115 -4.39 -0.22 1.58
N PRO A 116 -5.16 -0.01 0.47
CA PRO A 116 -6.63 0.02 0.41
C PRO A 116 -7.28 -1.36 0.27
N THR A 117 -6.55 -2.40 -0.18
CA THR A 117 -7.06 -3.75 -0.40
C THR A 117 -6.26 -4.80 0.37
N ALA A 118 -6.76 -6.04 0.46
CA ALA A 118 -6.04 -7.14 1.06
C ALA A 118 -4.76 -7.48 0.28
N GLY A 119 -4.78 -7.40 -1.06
CA GLY A 119 -3.61 -7.64 -1.91
C GLY A 119 -2.48 -6.64 -1.70
N ALA A 120 -2.78 -5.43 -1.22
CA ALA A 120 -1.83 -4.37 -0.96
C ALA A 120 -1.62 -4.10 0.55
N CYS A 121 -2.06 -4.99 1.42
CA CYS A 121 -2.06 -4.82 2.89
C CYS A 121 -0.66 -4.66 3.50
N GLY A 122 0.39 -5.04 2.78
CA GLY A 122 1.76 -4.95 3.26
C GLY A 122 2.37 -3.55 3.15
N VAL A 123 1.93 -2.72 2.20
CA VAL A 123 2.63 -1.47 1.87
C VAL A 123 2.59 -0.45 3.02
N LEU A 124 1.40 -0.12 3.50
CA LEU A 124 1.26 0.94 4.52
C LEU A 124 1.85 0.53 5.89
N PRO A 125 1.56 -0.65 6.45
CA PRO A 125 2.19 -1.08 7.70
C PRO A 125 3.70 -1.23 7.58
N ALA A 126 4.25 -1.68 6.43
CA ALA A 126 5.68 -1.83 6.23
C ALA A 126 6.47 -0.52 6.30
N VAL A 127 5.85 0.62 6.02
CA VAL A 127 6.51 1.93 6.21
C VAL A 127 6.19 2.56 7.55
N LEU A 128 4.96 2.41 8.08
CA LEU A 128 4.54 3.09 9.30
C LEU A 128 5.07 2.41 10.57
N VAL A 129 5.11 1.06 10.61
CA VAL A 129 5.55 0.33 11.81
C VAL A 129 7.04 0.53 12.08
N PRO A 130 7.96 0.34 11.12
CA PRO A 130 9.37 0.67 11.33
C PRO A 130 9.61 2.17 11.60
N TYR A 131 8.84 3.06 10.96
CA TYR A 131 8.95 4.49 11.25
C TYR A 131 8.59 4.80 12.72
N PHE A 132 7.49 4.25 13.21
CA PHE A 132 7.07 4.38 14.61
C PHE A 132 8.13 3.83 15.57
N GLN A 133 8.66 2.65 15.29
CA GLN A 133 9.60 1.98 16.17
C GLN A 133 10.97 2.66 16.23
N LYS A 134 11.47 3.19 15.11
CA LYS A 134 12.86 3.66 14.96
C LYS A 134 13.03 5.16 14.83
N ARG A 135 12.01 5.88 14.35
CA ARG A 135 12.13 7.32 14.05
C ARG A 135 11.30 8.20 14.97
N CYS A 136 10.13 7.74 15.37
CA CYS A 136 9.17 8.63 16.05
C CYS A 136 8.16 7.83 16.87
N ARG A 137 8.39 7.59 18.13
CA ARG A 137 7.45 6.87 19.02
C ARG A 137 6.25 7.75 19.46
N ASP A 138 5.69 8.50 18.53
CA ASP A 138 4.53 9.37 18.75
C ASP A 138 3.33 8.81 17.98
N THR A 139 2.42 8.17 18.70
CA THR A 139 1.20 7.58 18.13
C THR A 139 0.32 8.64 17.47
N ASP A 140 0.17 9.82 18.05
CA ASP A 140 -0.69 10.86 17.48
C ASP A 140 -0.16 11.35 16.13
N LYS A 141 1.15 11.40 15.97
CA LYS A 141 1.77 11.73 14.68
C LYS A 141 1.50 10.64 13.64
N ILE A 142 1.54 9.36 14.03
CA ILE A 142 1.17 8.25 13.13
C ILE A 142 -0.31 8.30 12.75
N LEU A 143 -1.21 8.55 13.69
CA LEU A 143 -2.65 8.68 13.38
C LEU A 143 -2.92 9.79 12.37
N LYS A 144 -2.24 10.94 12.50
CA LYS A 144 -2.33 12.03 11.52
C LYS A 144 -1.81 11.60 10.14
N ALA A 145 -0.71 10.85 10.07
CA ALA A 145 -0.20 10.27 8.83
C ALA A 145 -1.19 9.27 8.20
N MET A 146 -1.91 8.52 9.01
CA MET A 146 -2.97 7.61 8.53
C MET A 146 -4.17 8.38 7.95
N TYR A 147 -4.53 9.55 8.49
CA TYR A 147 -5.51 10.43 7.83
C TYR A 147 -5.02 10.93 6.48
N VAL A 148 -3.74 11.30 6.36
CA VAL A 148 -3.15 11.64 5.05
C VAL A 148 -3.30 10.47 4.07
N ALA A 149 -2.92 9.27 4.48
CA ALA A 149 -3.07 8.07 3.66
C ALA A 149 -4.54 7.82 3.27
N ALA A 150 -5.47 7.90 4.22
CA ALA A 150 -6.90 7.70 3.98
C ALA A 150 -7.46 8.69 2.96
N GLY A 151 -7.13 9.98 3.07
CA GLY A 151 -7.55 11.00 2.13
C GLY A 151 -7.02 10.76 0.71
N ILE A 152 -5.75 10.36 0.57
CA ILE A 152 -5.18 9.99 -0.72
C ILE A 152 -5.89 8.77 -1.31
N GLY A 153 -6.11 7.72 -0.51
CA GLY A 153 -6.83 6.53 -0.94
C GLY A 153 -8.26 6.83 -1.38
N GLN A 154 -8.96 7.72 -0.68
CA GLN A 154 -10.31 8.16 -1.02
C GLN A 154 -10.36 8.92 -2.36
N ILE A 155 -9.43 9.84 -2.59
CA ILE A 155 -9.34 10.57 -3.86
C ILE A 155 -9.12 9.58 -5.01
N ILE A 156 -8.21 8.63 -4.84
CA ILE A 156 -7.95 7.60 -5.85
C ILE A 156 -9.20 6.74 -6.10
N ALA A 157 -9.85 6.26 -5.05
CA ALA A 157 -11.06 5.43 -5.16
C ALA A 157 -12.20 6.17 -5.88
N THR A 158 -12.31 7.48 -5.67
CA THR A 158 -13.36 8.31 -6.28
C THR A 158 -13.08 8.61 -7.76
N ARG A 159 -11.82 8.92 -8.10
CA ARG A 159 -11.43 9.29 -9.48
C ARG A 159 -11.18 8.10 -10.38
N SER A 160 -10.79 6.98 -9.81
CA SER A 160 -10.36 5.81 -10.56
C SER A 160 -10.93 4.51 -9.96
N SER A 161 -10.06 3.61 -9.55
CA SER A 161 -10.40 2.37 -8.86
C SER A 161 -9.26 1.97 -7.93
N ILE A 162 -9.58 1.21 -6.89
CA ILE A 162 -8.61 0.56 -6.02
C ILE A 162 -8.61 -0.97 -6.19
N SER A 163 -9.35 -1.50 -7.16
CA SER A 163 -9.51 -2.96 -7.39
C SER A 163 -8.63 -3.44 -8.53
N GLY A 164 -7.93 -4.56 -8.32
CA GLY A 164 -7.15 -5.26 -9.35
C GLY A 164 -8.00 -5.71 -10.53
N ALA A 165 -9.23 -6.15 -10.29
CA ALA A 165 -10.18 -6.56 -11.32
C ALA A 165 -10.65 -5.40 -12.23
N ALA A 166 -10.70 -4.17 -11.69
CA ALA A 166 -11.08 -3.00 -12.47
C ALA A 166 -9.88 -2.35 -13.19
N GLY A 167 -8.74 -2.22 -12.50
CA GLY A 167 -7.62 -1.39 -13.00
C GLY A 167 -6.26 -2.08 -13.01
N GLY A 168 -6.17 -3.39 -12.77
CA GLY A 168 -4.87 -4.06 -12.63
C GLY A 168 -4.23 -3.80 -11.26
N CYS A 169 -3.05 -4.34 -11.04
CA CYS A 169 -2.33 -4.20 -9.77
C CYS A 169 -1.85 -2.76 -9.52
N GLN A 170 -1.78 -1.90 -10.54
CA GLN A 170 -1.58 -0.46 -10.37
C GLN A 170 -2.66 0.17 -9.47
N ALA A 171 -3.91 -0.32 -9.56
CA ALA A 171 -5.01 0.17 -8.74
C ALA A 171 -4.85 -0.22 -7.26
N GLU A 172 -4.28 -1.36 -6.95
CA GLU A 172 -4.04 -1.82 -5.57
C GLU A 172 -2.69 -1.32 -5.03
N ILE A 173 -1.59 -1.81 -5.61
CA ILE A 173 -0.22 -1.48 -5.15
C ILE A 173 0.13 -0.02 -5.45
N GLY A 174 -0.32 0.53 -6.58
CA GLY A 174 -0.12 1.96 -6.90
C GLY A 174 -0.84 2.86 -5.91
N SER A 175 -2.09 2.54 -5.56
CA SER A 175 -2.85 3.28 -4.54
C SER A 175 -2.19 3.17 -3.16
N ALA A 176 -1.85 1.96 -2.71
CA ALA A 176 -1.18 1.76 -1.43
C ALA A 176 0.17 2.50 -1.36
N SER A 177 0.96 2.46 -2.45
CA SER A 177 2.23 3.17 -2.56
C SER A 177 2.04 4.70 -2.50
N SER A 178 1.00 5.23 -3.16
CA SER A 178 0.65 6.67 -3.11
C SER A 178 0.23 7.10 -1.70
N MET A 179 -0.60 6.29 -1.04
CA MET A 179 -1.02 6.49 0.35
C MET A 179 0.18 6.51 1.30
N ALA A 180 1.08 5.54 1.16
CA ALA A 180 2.29 5.42 1.97
C ALA A 180 3.28 6.56 1.70
N ALA A 181 3.47 6.96 0.44
CA ALA A 181 4.35 8.08 0.07
C ALA A 181 3.88 9.40 0.70
N GLY A 182 2.58 9.70 0.62
CA GLY A 182 2.02 10.88 1.26
C GLY A 182 2.12 10.86 2.78
N ALA A 183 1.85 9.71 3.41
CA ALA A 183 1.99 9.53 4.85
C ALA A 183 3.45 9.73 5.33
N LEU A 184 4.43 9.15 4.62
CA LEU A 184 5.86 9.33 4.91
C LEU A 184 6.29 10.78 4.74
N THR A 185 5.83 11.45 3.67
CA THR A 185 6.12 12.87 3.43
C THR A 185 5.61 13.73 4.59
N TYR A 186 4.38 13.50 5.06
CA TYR A 186 3.85 14.16 6.25
C TYR A 186 4.71 13.89 7.50
N LEU A 187 5.09 12.63 7.73
CA LEU A 187 5.91 12.24 8.88
C LEU A 187 7.29 12.91 8.90
N GLN A 188 7.84 13.20 7.73
CA GLN A 188 9.11 13.93 7.55
C GLN A 188 8.94 15.45 7.65
N GLY A 189 7.72 15.97 7.83
CA GLY A 189 7.43 17.41 7.94
C GLY A 189 7.16 18.10 6.60
N GLY A 190 6.86 17.36 5.56
CA GLY A 190 6.48 17.90 4.26
C GLY A 190 5.14 18.64 4.30
N ASN A 191 5.02 19.67 3.46
CA ASN A 191 3.79 20.45 3.30
C ASN A 191 2.74 19.73 2.42
N CYS A 192 1.56 20.33 2.27
CA CYS A 192 0.45 19.71 1.53
C CYS A 192 0.79 19.44 0.05
N GLU A 193 1.56 20.33 -0.60
CA GLU A 193 1.99 20.16 -1.99
C GLU A 193 3.01 19.03 -2.14
N GLN A 194 3.93 18.89 -1.19
CA GLN A 194 4.90 17.79 -1.17
C GLN A 194 4.19 16.44 -0.96
N ILE A 195 3.18 16.39 -0.08
CA ILE A 195 2.33 15.21 0.14
C ILE A 195 1.65 14.79 -1.17
N ALA A 196 0.99 15.71 -1.85
CA ALA A 196 0.31 15.44 -3.12
C ALA A 196 1.29 15.05 -4.24
N THR A 197 2.46 15.69 -4.27
CA THR A 197 3.55 15.39 -5.21
C THR A 197 4.10 13.98 -5.01
N ALA A 198 4.37 13.58 -3.77
CA ALA A 198 4.86 12.24 -3.44
C ALA A 198 3.86 11.15 -3.87
N ALA A 199 2.57 11.36 -3.57
CA ALA A 199 1.50 10.47 -3.99
C ALA A 199 1.42 10.32 -5.52
N ALA A 200 1.51 11.44 -6.26
CA ALA A 200 1.51 11.44 -7.72
C ALA A 200 2.73 10.72 -8.31
N MET A 201 3.92 10.93 -7.76
CA MET A 201 5.14 10.25 -8.20
C MET A 201 5.05 8.74 -7.96
N ALA A 202 4.56 8.33 -6.80
CA ALA A 202 4.40 6.93 -6.45
C ALA A 202 3.44 6.20 -7.40
N MET A 203 2.31 6.84 -7.76
CA MET A 203 1.38 6.28 -8.74
C MET A 203 1.99 6.18 -10.13
N LYS A 204 2.63 7.25 -10.62
CA LYS A 204 3.23 7.27 -11.96
C LYS A 204 4.22 6.14 -12.21
N ASN A 205 5.01 5.80 -11.20
CA ASN A 205 6.02 4.75 -11.30
C ASN A 205 5.42 3.36 -11.50
N LEU A 206 4.15 3.17 -11.13
CA LEU A 206 3.46 1.88 -11.14
C LEU A 206 2.33 1.80 -12.19
N LEU A 207 2.19 2.83 -13.06
CA LEU A 207 1.23 2.79 -14.16
C LEU A 207 1.52 1.60 -15.08
N GLY A 208 0.47 0.88 -15.46
CA GLY A 208 0.57 -0.30 -16.31
C GLY A 208 0.88 -1.61 -15.57
N LEU A 209 1.02 -1.60 -14.23
CA LEU A 209 1.22 -2.83 -13.47
C LEU A 209 -0.04 -3.69 -13.53
N VAL A 210 0.07 -4.83 -14.21
CA VAL A 210 -1.03 -5.78 -14.45
C VAL A 210 -1.36 -6.59 -13.20
N CYS A 211 -2.58 -7.16 -13.14
CA CYS A 211 -2.97 -8.11 -12.10
C CYS A 211 -3.11 -9.51 -12.72
N ASP A 212 -2.07 -10.32 -12.57
CA ASP A 212 -1.89 -11.63 -13.19
C ASP A 212 -1.58 -12.75 -12.17
N PRO A 213 -2.44 -12.92 -11.13
CA PRO A 213 -2.16 -13.83 -10.04
C PRO A 213 -2.16 -15.29 -10.49
N VAL A 214 -1.11 -16.03 -10.11
CA VAL A 214 -0.98 -17.47 -10.40
C VAL A 214 -2.09 -18.24 -9.69
N ALA A 215 -2.78 -19.08 -10.43
CA ALA A 215 -3.96 -19.84 -9.97
C ALA A 215 -5.09 -18.95 -9.38
N GLY A 216 -5.11 -17.65 -9.69
CA GLY A 216 -6.09 -16.71 -9.15
C GLY A 216 -5.89 -16.35 -7.67
N LEU A 217 -4.78 -16.73 -7.05
CA LEU A 217 -4.50 -16.51 -5.64
C LEU A 217 -3.74 -15.21 -5.39
N VAL A 218 -4.08 -14.50 -4.31
CA VAL A 218 -3.38 -13.29 -3.86
C VAL A 218 -2.06 -13.67 -3.16
N GLU A 219 -1.22 -14.42 -3.89
CA GLU A 219 0.05 -14.96 -3.40
C GLU A 219 1.21 -14.58 -4.34
N VAL A 220 1.25 -15.16 -5.54
CA VAL A 220 2.28 -14.90 -6.56
C VAL A 220 1.64 -14.15 -7.73
N PRO A 221 2.11 -12.94 -8.04
CA PRO A 221 3.25 -12.19 -7.48
C PRO A 221 2.90 -11.24 -6.32
N CYS A 222 1.68 -11.26 -5.82
CA CYS A 222 1.09 -10.23 -4.95
C CYS A 222 1.94 -9.93 -3.70
N VAL A 223 2.41 -10.96 -2.99
CA VAL A 223 3.23 -10.79 -1.78
C VAL A 223 4.48 -9.93 -2.09
N LYS A 224 5.21 -10.25 -3.18
CA LYS A 224 6.43 -9.51 -3.54
C LYS A 224 6.15 -8.14 -4.16
N ARG A 225 4.96 -7.91 -4.71
CA ARG A 225 4.54 -6.57 -5.18
C ARG A 225 4.31 -5.58 -4.04
N ASN A 226 3.97 -6.03 -2.84
CA ASN A 226 3.96 -5.16 -1.66
C ASN A 226 5.32 -4.53 -1.40
N VAL A 227 6.42 -5.26 -1.62
CA VAL A 227 7.79 -4.73 -1.51
C VAL A 227 8.03 -3.57 -2.48
N ILE A 228 7.65 -3.75 -3.76
CA ILE A 228 7.80 -2.68 -4.76
C ILE A 228 7.02 -1.43 -4.34
N GLY A 229 5.77 -1.60 -3.90
CA GLY A 229 4.95 -0.48 -3.42
C GLY A 229 5.57 0.24 -2.23
N THR A 230 6.14 -0.50 -1.29
CA THR A 230 6.82 0.02 -0.10
C THR A 230 8.06 0.84 -0.46
N VAL A 231 9.00 0.27 -1.22
CA VAL A 231 10.25 0.94 -1.58
C VAL A 231 10.00 2.14 -2.50
N ASN A 232 9.06 2.01 -3.45
CA ASN A 232 8.63 3.13 -4.29
C ASN A 232 8.06 4.28 -3.46
N ALA A 233 7.24 4.00 -2.44
CA ALA A 233 6.69 5.02 -1.56
C ALA A 233 7.78 5.79 -0.82
N MET A 234 8.78 5.09 -0.28
CA MET A 234 9.93 5.70 0.42
C MET A 234 10.73 6.61 -0.51
N ALA A 235 11.08 6.12 -1.70
CA ALA A 235 11.82 6.90 -2.69
C ALA A 235 11.05 8.15 -3.12
N CYS A 236 9.72 8.05 -3.32
CA CYS A 236 8.88 9.18 -3.71
C CYS A 236 8.71 10.21 -2.59
N ALA A 237 8.63 9.78 -1.34
CA ALA A 237 8.63 10.68 -0.19
C ALA A 237 9.94 11.46 -0.11
N ASP A 238 11.08 10.80 -0.20
CA ASP A 238 12.40 11.46 -0.16
C ASP A 238 12.59 12.40 -1.35
N MET A 239 12.17 12.03 -2.56
CA MET A 239 12.20 12.92 -3.73
C MET A 239 11.36 14.19 -3.50
N ALA A 240 10.15 14.06 -2.95
CA ALA A 240 9.30 15.22 -2.65
C ALA A 240 9.93 16.11 -1.56
N MET A 241 10.51 15.52 -0.52
CA MET A 241 11.24 16.26 0.52
C MET A 241 12.49 16.96 -0.03
N ALA A 242 13.14 16.38 -1.02
CA ALA A 242 14.26 17.01 -1.74
C ALA A 242 13.83 18.14 -2.71
N GLY A 243 12.53 18.44 -2.81
CA GLY A 243 11.99 19.48 -3.68
C GLY A 243 11.74 19.05 -5.13
N ILE A 244 11.83 17.74 -5.42
CA ILE A 244 11.49 17.22 -6.75
C ILE A 244 9.96 17.23 -6.89
N VAL A 245 9.47 17.84 -7.97
CA VAL A 245 8.03 18.02 -8.19
C VAL A 245 7.49 17.09 -9.26
N SER A 246 6.22 16.70 -9.12
CA SER A 246 5.48 16.04 -10.20
C SER A 246 5.12 17.08 -11.27
N ARG A 247 5.61 16.90 -12.51
CA ARG A 247 5.27 17.80 -13.63
C ARG A 247 3.81 17.64 -14.09
N ILE A 248 3.25 16.44 -13.90
CA ILE A 248 1.83 16.18 -14.14
C ILE A 248 1.10 16.38 -12.80
N PRO A 249 0.03 17.19 -12.77
CA PRO A 249 -0.77 17.40 -11.56
C PRO A 249 -1.27 16.07 -10.96
N PRO A 250 -1.36 15.96 -9.62
CA PRO A 250 -1.75 14.71 -8.95
C PRO A 250 -3.08 14.15 -9.46
N ASP A 251 -4.10 14.97 -9.63
CA ASP A 251 -5.41 14.53 -10.11
C ASP A 251 -5.34 13.92 -11.52
N GLN A 252 -4.57 14.53 -12.42
CA GLN A 252 -4.38 14.02 -13.78
C GLN A 252 -3.60 12.69 -13.80
N VAL A 253 -2.74 12.45 -12.82
CA VAL A 253 -2.07 11.15 -12.66
C VAL A 253 -3.08 10.06 -12.27
N MET A 254 -4.05 10.39 -11.40
CA MET A 254 -5.11 9.43 -11.03
C MET A 254 -6.06 9.16 -12.20
N ASP A 255 -6.37 10.18 -12.99
CA ASP A 255 -7.16 10.04 -14.23
C ASP A 255 -6.42 9.17 -15.27
N ALA A 256 -5.10 9.35 -15.41
CA ALA A 256 -4.27 8.50 -16.27
C ALA A 256 -4.24 7.05 -15.79
N MET A 257 -4.19 6.79 -14.47
CA MET A 257 -4.28 5.44 -13.93
C MET A 257 -5.61 4.77 -14.30
N LYS A 258 -6.72 5.51 -14.22
CA LYS A 258 -8.03 5.03 -14.67
C LYS A 258 -8.01 4.67 -16.17
N GLU A 259 -7.52 5.59 -17.01
CA GLU A 259 -7.45 5.36 -18.46
C GLU A 259 -6.60 4.15 -18.83
N VAL A 260 -5.44 3.97 -18.18
CA VAL A 260 -4.58 2.80 -18.37
C VAL A 260 -5.30 1.53 -17.95
N GLY A 261 -5.99 1.53 -16.81
CA GLY A 261 -6.78 0.40 -16.33
C GLY A 261 -7.92 0.03 -17.30
N ASP A 262 -8.65 1.03 -17.79
CA ASP A 262 -9.76 0.83 -18.76
C ASP A 262 -9.25 0.23 -20.09
N LYS A 263 -8.03 0.56 -20.51
CA LYS A 263 -7.38 0.02 -21.72
C LYS A 263 -6.65 -1.29 -21.49
N MET A 264 -6.46 -1.72 -20.27
CA MET A 264 -5.79 -2.97 -19.95
C MET A 264 -6.65 -4.15 -20.41
N ASP A 265 -6.05 -5.11 -21.10
CA ASP A 265 -6.76 -6.32 -21.53
C ASP A 265 -7.38 -7.06 -20.32
N ALA A 266 -8.57 -7.62 -20.51
CA ALA A 266 -9.28 -8.34 -19.45
C ALA A 266 -8.46 -9.52 -18.90
N SER A 267 -7.62 -10.17 -19.71
CA SER A 267 -6.76 -11.25 -19.25
C SER A 267 -5.69 -10.83 -18.23
N LEU A 268 -5.44 -9.52 -18.10
CA LEU A 268 -4.45 -8.93 -17.21
C LEU A 268 -5.06 -8.21 -16.00
N ARG A 269 -6.38 -8.41 -15.76
CA ARG A 269 -7.15 -7.80 -14.67
C ARG A 269 -7.72 -8.86 -13.72
N GLU A 270 -6.84 -9.54 -12.98
CA GLU A 270 -7.19 -10.51 -11.92
C GLU A 270 -7.96 -11.75 -12.40
N THR A 271 -7.92 -12.06 -13.70
CA THR A 271 -8.63 -13.19 -14.29
C THR A 271 -7.82 -14.48 -14.33
N ALA A 272 -6.53 -14.42 -14.02
CA ALA A 272 -5.58 -15.53 -14.21
C ALA A 272 -5.49 -16.06 -15.68
N LEU A 273 -6.00 -15.28 -16.64
CA LEU A 273 -6.01 -15.65 -18.07
C LEU A 273 -4.84 -15.09 -18.88
N GLY A 274 -3.91 -14.38 -18.23
CA GLY A 274 -2.76 -13.75 -18.90
C GLY A 274 -1.57 -13.59 -17.97
N GLY A 275 -0.46 -13.04 -18.48
CA GLY A 275 0.74 -12.72 -17.72
C GLY A 275 1.37 -13.95 -17.06
N LEU A 276 1.81 -13.80 -15.81
CA LEU A 276 2.48 -14.85 -15.04
C LEU A 276 1.62 -16.10 -14.86
N ALA A 277 0.31 -15.96 -14.74
CA ALA A 277 -0.62 -17.09 -14.57
C ALA A 277 -0.61 -18.04 -15.80
N GLN A 278 -0.30 -17.54 -16.98
CA GLN A 278 -0.26 -18.32 -18.23
C GLN A 278 1.14 -18.77 -18.65
N THR A 279 2.15 -18.58 -17.79
CA THR A 279 3.46 -19.20 -18.00
C THR A 279 3.38 -20.72 -17.79
N GLU A 280 4.28 -21.48 -18.40
CA GLU A 280 4.32 -22.95 -18.23
C GLU A 280 4.31 -23.37 -16.76
N GLU A 281 5.08 -22.69 -15.91
CA GLU A 281 5.11 -23.00 -14.47
C GLU A 281 3.83 -22.52 -13.74
N GLY A 282 3.27 -21.37 -14.12
CA GLY A 282 2.01 -20.88 -13.59
C GLY A 282 0.86 -21.85 -13.84
N MET A 283 0.76 -22.40 -15.04
CA MET A 283 -0.24 -23.42 -15.40
C MET A 283 -0.04 -24.73 -14.63
N LYS A 284 1.20 -25.22 -14.51
CA LYS A 284 1.51 -26.41 -13.69
C LYS A 284 1.11 -26.26 -12.24
N ILE A 285 1.32 -25.07 -11.67
CA ILE A 285 0.88 -24.76 -10.30
C ILE A 285 -0.64 -24.80 -10.20
N ALA A 286 -1.36 -24.17 -11.13
CA ALA A 286 -2.81 -24.16 -11.16
C ALA A 286 -3.40 -25.58 -11.29
N GLU A 287 -2.85 -26.42 -12.18
CA GLU A 287 -3.27 -27.82 -12.32
C GLU A 287 -3.10 -28.63 -11.04
N LYS A 288 -1.96 -28.50 -10.36
CA LYS A 288 -1.73 -29.20 -9.07
C LYS A 288 -2.75 -28.79 -7.99
N MET A 289 -3.16 -27.53 -8.00
CA MET A 289 -4.14 -27.02 -7.03
C MET A 289 -5.56 -27.54 -7.34
N HIS A 290 -5.96 -27.56 -8.60
CA HIS A 290 -7.27 -28.13 -8.99
C HIS A 290 -7.36 -29.61 -8.62
N LEU A 291 -6.34 -30.40 -8.88
CA LEU A 291 -6.29 -31.83 -8.52
C LEU A 291 -6.34 -32.06 -6.99
N SER A 292 -5.82 -31.13 -6.18
CA SER A 292 -5.89 -31.23 -4.72
C SER A 292 -7.30 -30.93 -4.18
N HIS A 293 -8.08 -30.11 -4.87
CA HIS A 293 -9.47 -29.80 -4.49
C HIS A 293 -10.48 -30.85 -4.92
N GLU A 294 -10.20 -31.63 -5.97
CA GLU A 294 -11.07 -32.73 -6.40
C GLU A 294 -10.93 -34.01 -5.54
N ASN A 295 -9.89 -34.08 -4.71
CA ASN A 295 -9.61 -35.21 -3.84
C ASN A 295 -9.93 -34.95 -2.34
N CYS A 296 -10.54 -33.83 -2.00
CA CYS A 296 -11.10 -33.50 -0.68
C CYS A 296 -12.63 -33.50 -0.71
#